data_5e93fa9306c9bca12f91f964eee91e95
#
_entry.id   5e93fa9306c9bca12f91f964eee91e95
#
_cell.length_a   1.000
_cell.length_b   1.000
_cell.length_c   1.000
_cell.angle_alpha   90.00
_cell.angle_beta   90.00
_cell.angle_gamma   90.00
#
_symmetry.space_group_name_H-M   'P 1'
#
loop_
_entity.id
_entity.type
_entity.pdbx_description
1 polymer ?
#
loop_
_entity_poly.entity_id
_entity_poly.type
_entity_poly.pdbx_seq_one_letter_code
_entity_poly.pdbx_strand_id
1 'polypeptide(L)'
;SRAKDTDEWMPRSLRSDVDELYQQQNPTVNLYRDFAWRNDNTAPGISDLTTQTTILRIDSPFAQGQGFVQAEQIDLEATAFDTDADGLHREEFGTCAVQFRDRATGAPTPNGCRSASQSTRGPSLAVGWKNAQWALDLGHTPQGFEVGNWLGGVGYSSDWKSIGWTLTASRRPMSNSVVSYAGAVDPVTGTRWGGVTSNGVTLSLS
;
A
#
# COMPACT_ATOMS: atom_id res chain seq x y z
N SER A 1 -27.22 34.79 20.62
CA SER A 1 -26.24 34.42 19.54
C SER A 1 -26.01 32.91 19.42
N ARG A 2 -26.64 32.06 20.24
CA ARG A 2 -26.53 30.58 20.15
C ARG A 2 -27.48 29.93 19.15
N ALA A 3 -28.51 30.67 18.67
CA ALA A 3 -29.50 30.12 17.73
C ALA A 3 -29.02 30.11 16.26
N LYS A 4 -27.96 30.85 15.94
CA LYS A 4 -27.41 30.91 14.57
C LYS A 4 -26.49 29.75 14.19
N ASP A 5 -25.88 29.08 15.16
CA ASP A 5 -24.94 27.99 14.89
C ASP A 5 -25.61 26.62 14.62
N THR A 6 -26.88 26.48 15.05
CA THR A 6 -27.65 25.24 14.84
C THR A 6 -28.25 25.12 13.45
N ASP A 7 -28.46 26.24 12.76
CA ASP A 7 -29.07 26.24 11.40
C ASP A 7 -28.07 25.97 10.27
N GLU A 8 -26.76 26.07 10.53
CA GLU A 8 -25.75 25.84 9.47
C GLU A 8 -25.28 24.39 9.35
N TRP A 9 -25.36 23.60 10.41
CA TRP A 9 -24.93 22.18 10.34
C TRP A 9 -25.96 21.29 9.65
N MET A 10 -27.25 21.58 9.84
CA MET A 10 -28.35 20.81 9.24
C MET A 10 -28.34 20.86 7.70
N PRO A 11 -28.18 22.05 7.06
CA PRO A 11 -28.00 22.10 5.61
C PRO A 11 -26.74 21.42 5.11
N ARG A 12 -25.66 21.38 5.90
CA ARG A 12 -24.42 20.68 5.51
C ARG A 12 -24.59 19.16 5.58
N SER A 13 -25.22 18.64 6.65
CA SER A 13 -25.50 17.21 6.76
C SER A 13 -26.46 16.75 5.66
N LEU A 14 -27.54 17.51 5.41
CA LEU A 14 -28.49 17.19 4.34
C LEU A 14 -27.83 17.21 2.96
N ARG A 15 -26.92 18.14 2.68
CA ARG A 15 -26.17 18.16 1.43
C ARG A 15 -25.26 16.96 1.32
N SER A 16 -24.55 16.62 2.40
CA SER A 16 -23.70 15.43 2.45
C SER A 16 -24.52 14.17 2.19
N ASP A 17 -25.68 14.04 2.83
CA ASP A 17 -26.57 12.88 2.67
C ASP A 17 -27.15 12.80 1.24
N VAL A 18 -27.53 13.95 0.66
CA VAL A 18 -28.00 14.02 -0.73
C VAL A 18 -26.88 13.70 -1.70
N ASP A 19 -25.68 14.23 -1.48
CA ASP A 19 -24.52 13.95 -2.32
C ASP A 19 -24.13 12.46 -2.23
N GLU A 20 -24.22 11.87 -1.05
CA GLU A 20 -23.98 10.43 -0.86
C GLU A 20 -25.03 9.58 -1.59
N LEU A 21 -26.32 9.91 -1.45
CA LEU A 21 -27.40 9.24 -2.18
C LEU A 21 -27.27 9.42 -3.71
N TYR A 22 -26.85 10.61 -4.14
CA TYR A 22 -26.61 10.88 -5.55
C TYR A 22 -25.44 10.03 -6.08
N GLN A 23 -24.36 9.93 -5.34
CA GLN A 23 -23.21 9.09 -5.69
C GLN A 23 -23.56 7.60 -5.70
N GLN A 24 -24.45 7.16 -4.80
CA GLN A 24 -24.93 5.77 -4.78
C GLN A 24 -25.83 5.43 -5.99
N GLN A 25 -26.47 6.40 -6.60
CA GLN A 25 -27.40 6.20 -7.73
C GLN A 25 -26.80 6.53 -9.09
N ASN A 26 -25.66 7.21 -9.13
CA ASN A 26 -25.02 7.64 -10.37
C ASN A 26 -23.59 7.14 -10.46
N PRO A 27 -23.10 6.80 -11.66
CA PRO A 27 -21.68 6.52 -11.85
C PRO A 27 -20.83 7.75 -11.53
N THR A 28 -19.74 7.54 -10.83
CA THR A 28 -18.74 8.59 -10.53
C THR A 28 -17.39 8.18 -11.05
N VAL A 29 -16.62 9.14 -11.54
CA VAL A 29 -15.25 8.96 -12.01
C VAL A 29 -14.35 9.86 -11.18
N ASN A 30 -13.36 9.26 -10.54
CA ASN A 30 -12.42 9.96 -9.70
C ASN A 30 -11.00 9.74 -10.24
N LEU A 31 -10.26 10.82 -10.36
CA LEU A 31 -8.85 10.81 -10.74
C LEU A 31 -8.03 11.45 -9.61
N TYR A 32 -7.11 10.67 -9.06
CA TYR A 32 -6.21 11.12 -8.01
C TYR A 32 -4.77 11.03 -8.50
N ARG A 33 -3.96 11.97 -8.06
CA ARG A 33 -2.51 11.90 -8.21
C ARG A 33 -1.86 12.25 -6.91
N ASP A 34 -1.03 11.33 -6.43
CA ASP A 34 -0.34 11.43 -5.16
C ASP A 34 1.18 11.39 -5.37
N PHE A 35 1.88 12.16 -4.54
CA PHE A 35 3.33 12.19 -4.48
C PHE A 35 3.74 12.01 -3.03
N ALA A 36 4.56 11.02 -2.79
CA ALA A 36 5.17 10.80 -1.49
C ALA A 36 6.68 10.69 -1.65
N TRP A 37 7.40 11.30 -0.72
CA TRP A 37 8.84 11.13 -0.64
C TRP A 37 9.25 10.97 0.81
N ARG A 38 10.28 10.20 1.00
CA ARG A 38 10.97 10.03 2.27
C ARG A 38 12.45 10.16 2.01
N ASN A 39 13.09 11.00 2.79
CA ASN A 39 14.54 11.17 2.79
C ASN A 39 15.00 10.82 4.21
N ASP A 40 15.45 9.61 4.41
CA ASP A 40 15.80 9.07 5.72
C ASP A 40 17.09 8.27 5.60
N ASN A 41 18.17 8.84 6.12
CA ASN A 41 19.48 8.20 6.13
C ASN A 41 19.70 7.31 7.36
N THR A 42 18.68 7.10 8.19
CA THR A 42 18.80 6.36 9.45
C THR A 42 18.34 4.91 9.38
N ALA A 43 17.57 4.56 8.35
CA ALA A 43 17.11 3.19 8.17
C ALA A 43 18.04 2.41 7.24
N PRO A 44 18.77 1.40 7.75
CA PRO A 44 19.64 0.58 6.91
C PRO A 44 18.83 -0.12 5.82
N GLY A 45 19.39 -0.14 4.62
CA GLY A 45 18.86 -0.89 3.49
C GLY A 45 17.96 -0.11 2.53
N ILE A 46 17.17 0.87 2.96
CA ILE A 46 16.32 1.68 2.06
C ILE A 46 16.05 3.04 2.68
N SER A 47 16.88 4.01 2.35
CA SER A 47 16.79 5.32 2.97
C SER A 47 15.90 6.30 2.21
N ASP A 48 16.03 6.38 0.91
CA ASP A 48 15.30 7.34 0.09
C ASP A 48 14.21 6.67 -0.71
N LEU A 49 13.02 7.22 -0.64
CA LEU A 49 11.86 6.74 -1.38
C LEU A 49 11.16 7.92 -2.05
N THR A 50 10.94 7.81 -3.34
CA THR A 50 10.03 8.67 -4.08
C THR A 50 8.95 7.82 -4.72
N THR A 51 7.71 8.19 -4.48
CA THR A 51 6.56 7.50 -5.06
C THR A 51 5.65 8.51 -5.75
N GLN A 52 5.27 8.19 -6.95
CA GLN A 52 4.23 8.90 -7.69
C GLN A 52 3.15 7.90 -8.06
N THR A 53 1.92 8.18 -7.65
CA THR A 53 0.79 7.32 -7.92
C THR A 53 -0.30 8.09 -8.63
N THR A 54 -0.84 7.52 -9.70
CA THR A 54 -2.03 8.04 -10.40
C THR A 54 -3.11 6.98 -10.33
N ILE A 55 -4.27 7.31 -9.80
CA ILE A 55 -5.39 6.40 -9.60
C ILE A 55 -6.60 6.91 -10.36
N LEU A 56 -7.12 6.09 -11.25
CA LEU A 56 -8.42 6.28 -11.89
C LEU A 56 -9.40 5.28 -11.28
N ARG A 57 -10.46 5.79 -10.68
CA ARG A 57 -11.51 4.97 -10.08
C ARG A 57 -12.85 5.34 -10.64
N ILE A 58 -13.60 4.33 -11.03
CA ILE A 58 -14.97 4.43 -11.51
C ILE A 58 -15.85 3.64 -10.55
N ASP A 59 -16.79 4.33 -9.91
CA ASP A 59 -17.81 3.71 -9.07
C ASP A 59 -19.14 3.76 -9.82
N SER A 60 -19.92 2.69 -9.78
CA SER A 60 -21.20 2.60 -10.46
C SER A 60 -22.19 1.74 -9.68
N PRO A 61 -23.48 2.12 -9.66
CA PRO A 61 -24.52 1.25 -9.15
C PRO A 61 -24.51 -0.09 -9.88
N PHE A 62 -24.47 -1.18 -9.13
CA PHE A 62 -24.45 -2.54 -9.69
C PHE A 62 -25.04 -3.54 -8.69
N ALA A 63 -25.95 -4.41 -9.16
CA ALA A 63 -26.47 -5.56 -8.42
C ALA A 63 -26.94 -5.22 -6.99
N GLN A 64 -27.80 -4.24 -6.82
CA GLN A 64 -28.33 -3.74 -5.53
C GLN A 64 -27.23 -3.27 -4.56
N GLY A 65 -26.15 -2.76 -5.10
CA GLY A 65 -25.03 -2.20 -4.38
C GLY A 65 -24.25 -1.25 -5.26
N GLN A 66 -23.00 -1.02 -4.92
CA GLN A 66 -22.09 -0.18 -5.65
C GLN A 66 -20.83 -0.98 -6.03
N GLY A 67 -20.60 -1.12 -7.31
CA GLY A 67 -19.37 -1.69 -7.86
C GLY A 67 -18.33 -0.63 -8.13
N PHE A 68 -17.05 -0.99 -8.09
CA PHE A 68 -15.98 -0.13 -8.56
C PHE A 68 -14.94 -0.88 -9.41
N VAL A 69 -14.33 -0.13 -10.30
CA VAL A 69 -13.12 -0.53 -11.01
C VAL A 69 -12.07 0.54 -10.77
N GLN A 70 -10.89 0.14 -10.36
CA GLN A 70 -9.77 1.02 -10.09
C GLN A 70 -8.56 0.59 -10.93
N ALA A 71 -8.04 1.51 -11.70
CA ALA A 71 -6.75 1.38 -12.35
C ALA A 71 -5.76 2.31 -11.66
N GLU A 72 -4.59 1.80 -11.35
CA GLU A 72 -3.54 2.56 -10.69
C GLU A 72 -2.25 2.44 -11.49
N GLN A 73 -1.58 3.54 -11.71
CA GLN A 73 -0.23 3.60 -12.25
C GLN A 73 0.68 4.11 -11.14
N ILE A 74 1.65 3.30 -10.77
CA ILE A 74 2.64 3.66 -9.76
C ILE A 74 4.03 3.77 -10.40
N ASP A 75 4.75 4.81 -10.01
CA ASP A 75 6.16 5.00 -10.27
C ASP A 75 6.85 5.09 -8.91
N LEU A 76 7.78 4.19 -8.67
CA LEU A 76 8.43 4.04 -7.38
C LEU A 76 9.93 3.97 -7.60
N GLU A 77 10.66 4.88 -6.94
CA GLU A 77 12.12 4.93 -6.97
C GLU A 77 12.65 4.95 -5.55
N ALA A 78 13.60 4.08 -5.28
CA ALA A 78 14.28 4.04 -4.01
C ALA A 78 15.77 3.97 -4.23
N THR A 79 16.50 4.75 -3.47
CA THR A 79 17.92 4.51 -3.26
C THR A 79 18.01 3.46 -2.18
N ALA A 80 18.20 2.24 -2.60
CA ALA A 80 18.41 1.14 -1.70
C ALA A 80 19.89 1.14 -1.33
N PHE A 81 20.20 1.00 -0.06
CA PHE A 81 21.53 0.61 0.38
C PHE A 81 22.46 1.78 0.66
N ASP A 82 22.25 2.34 1.82
CA ASP A 82 23.25 3.22 2.38
C ASP A 82 24.53 2.41 2.67
N THR A 83 25.60 2.99 2.22
CA THR A 83 26.93 2.55 2.53
C THR A 83 27.30 3.15 3.88
N ASP A 84 26.83 2.57 4.95
CA ASP A 84 27.41 2.90 6.25
C ASP A 84 28.87 2.50 6.21
N ALA A 85 29.74 3.50 6.16
CA ALA A 85 31.19 3.32 6.11
C ALA A 85 31.72 2.55 7.33
N ASP A 86 30.95 2.53 8.42
CA ASP A 86 31.32 1.87 9.66
C ASP A 86 30.98 0.38 9.69
N GLY A 87 30.26 -0.10 8.69
CA GLY A 87 29.93 -1.53 8.53
C GLY A 87 29.09 -2.12 9.64
N LEU A 88 28.32 -1.31 10.36
CA LEU A 88 27.51 -1.71 11.50
C LEU A 88 26.25 -2.51 11.06
N HIS A 89 25.84 -2.40 9.79
CA HIS A 89 24.62 -3.01 9.28
C HIS A 89 24.87 -4.18 8.30
N ARG A 90 25.89 -4.96 8.56
CA ARG A 90 26.42 -6.00 7.67
C ARG A 90 25.50 -7.21 7.47
N GLU A 91 24.49 -7.37 8.30
CA GLU A 91 23.59 -8.54 8.28
C GLU A 91 22.24 -8.22 7.59
N GLU A 92 22.09 -7.01 7.08
CA GLU A 92 20.86 -6.57 6.48
C GLU A 92 20.89 -6.69 4.95
N PHE A 93 19.72 -6.58 4.35
CA PHE A 93 19.53 -6.62 2.91
C PHE A 93 20.43 -5.60 2.21
N GLY A 94 21.15 -6.04 1.18
CA GLY A 94 21.99 -5.18 0.36
C GLY A 94 23.44 -5.57 0.30
N THR A 95 24.27 -4.65 -0.17
CA THR A 95 25.68 -4.91 -0.51
C THR A 95 26.58 -5.20 0.67
N CYS A 96 26.12 -4.87 1.87
CA CYS A 96 26.90 -5.05 3.10
C CYS A 96 26.62 -6.37 3.82
N ALA A 97 25.61 -7.12 3.37
CA ALA A 97 25.19 -8.36 4.03
C ALA A 97 26.19 -9.51 3.91
N VAL A 98 27.11 -9.46 2.95
CA VAL A 98 28.10 -10.55 2.73
C VAL A 98 29.50 -10.07 3.07
N GLN A 99 30.05 -10.60 4.17
CA GLN A 99 31.46 -10.46 4.46
C GLN A 99 32.24 -11.47 3.62
N PHE A 100 32.98 -11.00 2.64
CA PHE A 100 34.04 -11.79 2.07
C PHE A 100 35.23 -11.73 3.00
N ARG A 101 35.77 -12.89 3.38
CA ARG A 101 37.03 -12.96 4.07
C ARG A 101 38.14 -13.20 3.05
N ASP A 102 39.21 -12.43 3.18
CA ASP A 102 40.43 -12.70 2.43
C ASP A 102 40.89 -14.13 2.75
N ARG A 103 41.08 -14.94 1.72
CA ARG A 103 41.40 -16.34 1.83
C ARG A 103 42.80 -16.59 2.43
N ALA A 104 43.68 -15.60 2.34
CA ALA A 104 45.04 -15.68 2.81
C ALA A 104 45.21 -15.22 4.26
N THR A 105 44.46 -14.20 4.66
CA THR A 105 44.60 -13.57 5.98
C THR A 105 43.45 -13.84 6.93
N GLY A 106 42.33 -14.36 6.42
CA GLY A 106 41.09 -14.51 7.20
C GLY A 106 40.45 -13.18 7.63
N ALA A 107 41.06 -12.06 7.25
CA ALA A 107 40.55 -10.75 7.59
C ALA A 107 39.28 -10.40 6.76
N PRO A 108 38.31 -9.71 7.35
CA PRO A 108 37.17 -9.23 6.57
C PRO A 108 37.69 -8.23 5.53
N THR A 109 37.50 -8.55 4.25
CA THR A 109 37.74 -7.60 3.19
C THR A 109 36.56 -6.63 3.19
N PRO A 110 36.76 -5.31 3.27
CA PRO A 110 35.73 -4.36 3.02
C PRO A 110 35.39 -4.42 1.54
N ASN A 111 34.49 -5.31 1.17
CA ASN A 111 33.78 -5.15 -0.10
C ASN A 111 32.95 -3.89 0.08
N GLY A 112 33.36 -2.84 -0.64
CA GLY A 112 32.67 -1.58 -0.56
C GLY A 112 31.18 -1.80 -0.77
N CYS A 113 30.41 -1.54 0.26
CA CYS A 113 28.97 -1.42 0.12
C CYS A 113 28.72 -0.45 -1.02
N ARG A 114 27.94 -0.85 -1.99
CA ARG A 114 27.59 0.01 -3.10
C ARG A 114 26.15 0.42 -2.92
N SER A 115 25.89 1.72 -2.92
CA SER A 115 24.53 2.19 -3.07
C SER A 115 24.00 1.74 -4.44
N ALA A 116 22.80 1.22 -4.44
CA ALA A 116 22.10 0.89 -5.66
C ALA A 116 20.72 1.53 -5.61
N SER A 117 20.33 2.19 -6.68
CA SER A 117 18.97 2.64 -6.85
C SER A 117 18.17 1.55 -7.57
N GLN A 118 16.95 1.35 -7.13
CA GLN A 118 15.99 0.50 -7.83
C GLN A 118 14.74 1.33 -8.12
N SER A 119 14.27 1.24 -9.35
CA SER A 119 13.03 1.86 -9.77
C SER A 119 12.10 0.79 -10.30
N THR A 120 10.84 0.92 -9.97
CA THR A 120 9.80 0.05 -10.50
C THR A 120 8.60 0.89 -10.93
N ARG A 121 8.00 0.49 -12.04
CA ARG A 121 6.87 1.17 -12.63
C ARG A 121 5.89 0.15 -13.14
N GLY A 122 4.61 0.36 -12.88
CA GLY A 122 3.62 -0.51 -13.46
C GLY A 122 2.19 -0.15 -13.12
N PRO A 123 1.26 -0.62 -13.96
CA PRO A 123 -0.15 -0.53 -13.68
C PRO A 123 -0.61 -1.62 -12.71
N SER A 124 -1.64 -1.32 -11.93
CA SER A 124 -2.43 -2.30 -11.20
C SER A 124 -3.90 -2.14 -11.51
N LEU A 125 -4.65 -3.19 -11.28
CA LEU A 125 -6.09 -3.20 -11.39
C LEU A 125 -6.71 -3.78 -10.13
N ALA A 126 -7.81 -3.17 -9.72
CA ALA A 126 -8.66 -3.69 -8.65
C ALA A 126 -10.13 -3.51 -9.02
N VAL A 127 -10.94 -4.42 -8.56
CA VAL A 127 -12.39 -4.38 -8.67
C VAL A 127 -12.99 -4.67 -7.31
N GLY A 128 -14.17 -4.15 -7.06
CA GLY A 128 -14.89 -4.48 -5.86
C GLY A 128 -16.37 -4.15 -5.96
N TRP A 129 -17.08 -4.59 -4.95
CA TRP A 129 -18.50 -4.37 -4.84
C TRP A 129 -18.90 -4.32 -3.37
N LYS A 130 -19.82 -3.46 -3.04
CA LYS A 130 -20.38 -3.35 -1.69
C LYS A 130 -21.88 -3.09 -1.73
N ASN A 131 -22.58 -3.59 -0.73
CA ASN A 131 -23.95 -3.23 -0.41
C ASN A 131 -24.09 -2.99 1.10
N ALA A 132 -25.32 -2.97 1.62
CA ALA A 132 -25.55 -2.76 3.06
C ALA A 132 -24.90 -3.84 3.96
N GLN A 133 -24.70 -5.05 3.46
CA GLN A 133 -24.23 -6.19 4.26
C GLN A 133 -22.84 -6.68 3.81
N TRP A 134 -22.55 -6.66 2.53
CA TRP A 134 -21.34 -7.23 1.97
C TRP A 134 -20.39 -6.18 1.40
N ALA A 135 -19.12 -6.41 1.56
CA ALA A 135 -18.06 -5.69 0.90
C ALA A 135 -17.05 -6.70 0.35
N LEU A 136 -16.76 -6.61 -0.95
CA LEU A 136 -15.86 -7.52 -1.65
C LEU A 136 -14.87 -6.69 -2.46
N ASP A 137 -13.61 -7.06 -2.45
CA ASP A 137 -12.63 -6.48 -3.36
C ASP A 137 -11.57 -7.51 -3.77
N LEU A 138 -11.06 -7.35 -4.97
CA LEU A 138 -9.98 -8.15 -5.54
C LEU A 138 -9.09 -7.25 -6.40
N GLY A 139 -7.80 -7.37 -6.24
CA GLY A 139 -6.81 -6.65 -7.02
C GLY A 139 -5.48 -7.38 -7.07
N HIS A 140 -4.54 -6.77 -7.73
CA HIS A 140 -3.18 -7.25 -7.84
C HIS A 140 -2.21 -6.10 -7.60
N THR A 141 -1.07 -6.35 -6.96
CA THR A 141 0.00 -5.35 -6.89
C THR A 141 0.45 -4.93 -8.29
N PRO A 142 1.02 -3.72 -8.46
CA PRO A 142 1.44 -3.25 -9.77
C PRO A 142 2.29 -4.26 -10.54
N GLN A 143 1.99 -4.39 -11.83
CA GLN A 143 2.81 -5.17 -12.75
C GLN A 143 4.15 -4.47 -12.91
N GLY A 144 5.23 -5.19 -12.79
CA GLY A 144 6.57 -4.61 -12.78
C GLY A 144 7.21 -4.58 -11.40
N PHE A 145 6.45 -4.90 -10.36
CA PHE A 145 7.02 -5.21 -9.06
C PHE A 145 7.84 -6.51 -9.14
N GLU A 146 8.95 -6.56 -8.42
CA GLU A 146 9.79 -7.77 -8.36
C GLU A 146 9.05 -8.97 -7.76
N VAL A 147 8.09 -8.68 -6.87
CA VAL A 147 7.21 -9.68 -6.26
C VAL A 147 5.76 -9.24 -6.42
N GLY A 148 5.04 -9.91 -7.30
CA GLY A 148 3.60 -9.69 -7.52
C GLY A 148 2.74 -10.49 -6.55
N ASN A 149 1.64 -9.87 -6.07
CA ASN A 149 0.71 -10.50 -5.14
C ASN A 149 -0.74 -10.20 -5.52
N TRP A 150 -1.60 -11.20 -5.36
CA TRP A 150 -3.04 -11.01 -5.32
C TRP A 150 -3.45 -10.46 -3.97
N LEU A 151 -4.32 -9.49 -3.99
CA LEU A 151 -4.85 -8.77 -2.84
C LEU A 151 -6.37 -8.84 -2.87
N GLY A 152 -7.00 -8.77 -1.71
CA GLY A 152 -8.44 -8.76 -1.69
C GLY A 152 -9.00 -8.82 -0.29
N GLY A 153 -10.30 -8.67 -0.20
CA GLY A 153 -11.01 -8.74 1.05
C GLY A 153 -12.47 -9.11 0.88
N VAL A 154 -13.02 -9.65 1.95
CA VAL A 154 -14.43 -9.89 2.12
C VAL A 154 -14.86 -9.38 3.49
N GLY A 155 -15.92 -8.60 3.52
CA GLY A 155 -16.56 -8.11 4.73
C GLY A 155 -18.02 -8.48 4.75
N TYR A 156 -18.53 -8.80 5.92
CA TYR A 156 -19.96 -9.00 6.14
C TYR A 156 -20.39 -8.26 7.41
N SER A 157 -21.43 -7.46 7.27
CA SER A 157 -22.01 -6.66 8.37
C SER A 157 -23.45 -7.10 8.62
N SER A 158 -23.83 -7.20 9.87
CA SER A 158 -25.19 -7.52 10.29
C SER A 158 -25.45 -7.00 11.70
N ASP A 159 -26.70 -7.01 12.10
CA ASP A 159 -27.13 -6.62 13.42
C ASP A 159 -27.66 -7.84 14.18
N TRP A 160 -27.27 -7.95 15.45
CA TRP A 160 -27.84 -8.90 16.38
C TRP A 160 -28.48 -8.14 17.52
N LYS A 161 -29.81 -8.10 17.50
CA LYS A 161 -30.61 -7.24 18.42
C LYS A 161 -30.26 -5.76 18.24
N SER A 162 -29.54 -5.16 19.19
CA SER A 162 -29.10 -3.76 19.16
C SER A 162 -27.58 -3.60 18.98
N ILE A 163 -26.88 -4.67 18.66
CA ILE A 163 -25.42 -4.67 18.48
C ILE A 163 -25.13 -4.90 17.01
N GLY A 164 -24.55 -3.90 16.37
CA GLY A 164 -23.99 -4.03 15.03
C GLY A 164 -22.68 -4.82 15.10
N TRP A 165 -22.42 -5.68 14.12
CA TRP A 165 -21.17 -6.38 14.01
C TRP A 165 -20.71 -6.48 12.55
N THR A 166 -19.42 -6.46 12.38
CA THR A 166 -18.77 -6.62 11.06
C THR A 166 -17.62 -7.61 11.18
N LEU A 167 -17.65 -8.62 10.34
CA LEU A 167 -16.55 -9.57 10.18
C LEU A 167 -15.84 -9.27 8.86
N THR A 168 -14.53 -9.07 8.89
CA THR A 168 -13.71 -8.82 7.71
C THR A 168 -12.55 -9.80 7.66
N ALA A 169 -12.35 -10.42 6.49
CA ALA A 169 -11.12 -11.15 6.18
C ALA A 169 -10.44 -10.46 5.00
N SER A 170 -9.14 -10.19 5.10
CA SER A 170 -8.43 -9.46 4.06
C SER A 170 -6.98 -9.88 3.91
N ARG A 171 -6.47 -9.70 2.70
CA ARG A 171 -5.05 -9.78 2.34
C ARG A 171 -4.64 -8.44 1.74
N ARG A 172 -3.73 -7.74 2.40
CA ARG A 172 -3.28 -6.40 2.03
C ARG A 172 -1.76 -6.34 1.90
N PRO A 173 -1.21 -5.51 1.00
CA PRO A 173 0.24 -5.34 0.92
C PRO A 173 0.74 -4.54 2.13
N MET A 174 1.95 -4.83 2.56
CA MET A 174 2.65 -3.99 3.52
C MET A 174 3.45 -2.94 2.75
N SER A 175 3.11 -1.68 2.93
CA SER A 175 3.66 -0.54 2.16
C SER A 175 4.62 0.34 2.95
N ASN A 176 5.14 -0.15 4.07
CA ASN A 176 6.04 0.61 4.93
C ASN A 176 7.46 0.76 4.37
N SER A 177 7.85 -0.04 3.39
CA SER A 177 9.11 0.09 2.66
C SER A 177 8.97 -0.41 1.23
N VAL A 178 9.92 -0.03 0.35
CA VAL A 178 9.95 -0.51 -1.03
C VAL A 178 10.12 -2.02 -1.09
N VAL A 179 11.01 -2.58 -0.26
CA VAL A 179 11.19 -4.03 -0.22
C VAL A 179 9.91 -4.72 0.17
N SER A 180 9.23 -4.27 1.22
CA SER A 180 8.00 -4.91 1.65
C SER A 180 6.87 -4.75 0.64
N TYR A 181 6.78 -3.64 -0.08
CA TYR A 181 5.70 -3.36 -1.02
C TYR A 181 5.95 -3.92 -2.42
N ALA A 182 7.06 -3.54 -3.04
CA ALA A 182 7.38 -3.88 -4.42
C ALA A 182 8.32 -5.08 -4.56
N GLY A 183 9.02 -5.40 -3.50
CA GLY A 183 10.18 -6.26 -3.56
C GLY A 183 11.41 -5.54 -4.09
N ALA A 184 12.55 -6.16 -3.91
CA ALA A 184 13.82 -5.68 -4.43
C ALA A 184 14.76 -6.84 -4.72
N VAL A 185 15.69 -6.63 -5.63
CA VAL A 185 16.74 -7.60 -5.96
C VAL A 185 17.99 -7.23 -5.15
N ASP A 186 18.48 -8.16 -4.37
CA ASP A 186 19.74 -7.98 -3.66
C ASP A 186 20.88 -7.85 -4.67
N PRO A 187 21.62 -6.73 -4.70
CA PRO A 187 22.65 -6.48 -5.69
C PRO A 187 23.88 -7.37 -5.56
N VAL A 188 24.05 -8.07 -4.43
CA VAL A 188 25.17 -9.00 -4.18
C VAL A 188 24.79 -10.41 -4.53
N THR A 189 23.64 -10.87 -4.05
CA THR A 189 23.22 -12.27 -4.19
C THR A 189 22.33 -12.50 -5.40
N GLY A 190 21.71 -11.44 -5.97
CA GLY A 190 20.70 -11.54 -7.01
C GLY A 190 19.36 -12.11 -6.48
N THR A 191 19.23 -12.31 -5.19
CA THR A 191 18.00 -12.86 -4.59
C THR A 191 16.91 -11.81 -4.56
N ARG A 192 15.70 -12.22 -4.92
CA ARG A 192 14.51 -11.37 -4.79
C ARG A 192 13.95 -11.44 -3.38
N TRP A 193 13.76 -10.29 -2.78
CA TRP A 193 13.23 -10.13 -1.43
C TRP A 193 11.95 -9.32 -1.44
N GLY A 194 11.11 -9.53 -0.46
CA GLY A 194 9.99 -8.64 -0.18
C GLY A 194 8.66 -9.07 -0.79
N GLY A 195 7.85 -8.08 -1.17
CA GLY A 195 6.47 -8.34 -1.58
C GLY A 195 5.63 -8.92 -0.43
N VAL A 196 5.74 -8.33 0.75
CA VAL A 196 5.12 -8.86 1.97
C VAL A 196 3.63 -8.51 1.99
N THR A 197 2.81 -9.49 2.35
CA THR A 197 1.38 -9.30 2.53
C THR A 197 0.96 -9.63 3.96
N SER A 198 0.05 -8.84 4.50
CA SER A 198 -0.63 -9.12 5.76
C SER A 198 -1.96 -9.82 5.48
N ASN A 199 -2.21 -10.93 6.12
CA ASN A 199 -3.50 -11.62 6.10
C ASN A 199 -4.12 -11.47 7.49
N GLY A 200 -5.36 -11.02 7.54
CA GLY A 200 -6.03 -10.76 8.81
C GLY A 200 -7.52 -11.05 8.77
N VAL A 201 -8.04 -11.37 9.94
CA VAL A 201 -9.48 -11.45 10.20
C VAL A 201 -9.78 -10.53 11.36
N THR A 202 -10.77 -9.66 11.20
CA THR A 202 -11.18 -8.68 12.21
C THR A 202 -12.67 -8.80 12.47
N LEU A 203 -13.05 -8.82 13.74
CA LEU A 203 -14.43 -8.69 14.19
C LEU A 203 -14.56 -7.33 14.89
N SER A 204 -15.46 -6.49 14.41
CA SER A 204 -15.80 -5.20 14.99
C SER A 204 -17.23 -5.25 15.55
N LEU A 205 -17.44 -4.65 16.70
CA LEU A 205 -18.74 -4.52 17.35
C LEU A 205 -19.06 -3.03 17.56
N SER A 206 -20.31 -2.63 17.33
CA SER A 206 -20.79 -1.24 17.44
C SER A 206 -22.14 -1.17 18.12
#